data_c34c8d5fb6872db5f1ff9d4594167c19
#
_entry.id   c34c8d5fb6872db5f1ff9d4594167c19
#
_cell.length_a   1.000
_cell.length_b   1.000
_cell.length_c   1.000
_cell.angle_alpha   90.00
_cell.angle_beta   90.00
_cell.angle_gamma   90.00
#
_symmetry.space_group_name_H-M   'P 1'
#
loop_
_entity.id
_entity.type
_entity.pdbx_description
1 polymer ?
#
loop_
_entity_poly.entity_id
_entity_poly.type
_entity_poly.pdbx_seq_one_letter_code
_entity_poly.pdbx_strand_id
1 'polypeptide(L)'
;MHLDHPRFFGFVPSPSNFVSAMGDALVAGMNPFAGTWLEASGPTQIELVTIDWLRQLTGLPATAGGHFVTGGSAANLTALAVARHVKLEEQAGSAVIYFSDQTHSSI
;
A
#
# COMPACT_ATOMS: atom_id res chain seq x y z
N MET A 1 17.39 3.44 17.90
CA MET A 1 18.06 3.79 16.64
C MET A 1 17.48 5.13 16.19
N HIS A 2 18.33 6.11 15.83
CA HIS A 2 17.89 7.44 15.39
C HIS A 2 17.88 7.48 13.87
N LEU A 3 16.75 7.09 13.26
CA LEU A 3 16.57 7.02 11.82
C LEU A 3 16.53 8.41 11.15
N ASP A 4 16.22 9.44 11.94
CA ASP A 4 16.15 10.85 11.55
C ASP A 4 17.50 11.58 11.60
N HIS A 5 18.56 10.90 12.07
CA HIS A 5 19.87 11.54 12.18
C HIS A 5 20.53 11.72 10.81
N PRO A 6 21.03 12.91 10.45
CA PRO A 6 21.58 13.20 9.11
C PRO A 6 22.84 12.38 8.74
N ARG A 7 23.44 11.67 9.69
CA ARG A 7 24.56 10.73 9.45
C ARG A 7 24.13 9.26 9.51
N PHE A 8 22.83 8.98 9.48
CA PHE A 8 22.34 7.60 9.42
C PHE A 8 22.23 7.16 7.96
N PHE A 9 23.07 6.22 7.56
CA PHE A 9 23.14 5.69 6.19
C PHE A 9 22.82 4.18 6.11
N GLY A 10 22.28 3.61 7.19
CA GLY A 10 21.88 2.21 7.24
C GLY A 10 20.44 2.01 6.77
N PHE A 11 20.17 0.93 6.06
CA PHE A 11 18.84 0.54 5.57
C PHE A 11 18.20 1.58 4.63
N VAL A 12 16.88 1.57 4.52
CA VAL A 12 16.09 2.62 3.88
C VAL A 12 15.27 3.31 4.98
N PRO A 13 15.80 4.35 5.63
CA PRO A 13 15.12 5.00 6.75
C PRO A 13 13.89 5.76 6.25
N SER A 14 12.82 5.67 7.02
CA SER A 14 11.58 6.38 6.78
C SER A 14 11.18 7.12 8.07
N PRO A 15 11.86 8.24 8.39
CA PRO A 15 11.53 9.00 9.59
C PRO A 15 10.14 9.60 9.49
N SER A 16 9.44 9.66 10.62
CA SER A 16 8.17 10.36 10.71
C SER A 16 8.35 11.88 10.53
N ASN A 17 7.29 12.55 10.13
CA ASN A 17 7.22 14.00 10.12
C ASN A 17 6.00 14.48 10.95
N PHE A 18 5.95 15.79 11.22
CA PHE A 18 4.89 16.35 12.05
C PHE A 18 3.49 16.09 11.47
N VAL A 19 3.33 16.20 10.16
CA VAL A 19 2.03 16.03 9.50
C VAL A 19 1.53 14.58 9.63
N SER A 20 2.41 13.59 9.42
CA SER A 20 2.03 12.18 9.58
C SER A 20 1.71 11.85 11.04
N ALA A 21 2.48 12.38 12.00
CA ALA A 21 2.20 12.17 13.42
C ALA A 21 0.84 12.76 13.84
N MET A 22 0.49 13.93 13.30
CA MET A 22 -0.83 14.53 13.54
C MET A 22 -1.95 13.75 12.84
N GLY A 23 -1.70 13.23 11.65
CA GLY A 23 -2.62 12.33 10.95
C GLY A 23 -2.95 11.09 11.77
N ASP A 24 -1.93 10.41 12.28
CA ASP A 24 -2.09 9.24 13.15
C ASP A 24 -2.84 9.58 14.45
N ALA A 25 -2.55 10.72 15.05
CA ALA A 25 -3.27 11.18 16.25
C ALA A 25 -4.77 11.42 15.97
N LEU A 26 -5.11 12.00 14.82
CA LEU A 26 -6.50 12.17 14.40
C LEU A 26 -7.21 10.84 14.17
N VAL A 27 -6.57 9.91 13.46
CA VAL A 27 -7.13 8.56 13.21
C VAL A 27 -7.33 7.82 14.53
N ALA A 28 -6.35 7.86 15.43
CA ALA A 28 -6.46 7.22 16.73
C ALA A 28 -7.57 7.85 17.60
N GLY A 29 -7.72 9.18 17.54
CA GLY A 29 -8.76 9.90 18.29
C GLY A 29 -10.17 9.70 17.77
N MET A 30 -10.34 9.56 16.47
CA MET A 30 -11.63 9.35 15.82
C MET A 30 -12.02 7.86 15.73
N ASN A 31 -11.03 6.99 15.71
CA ASN A 31 -11.17 5.52 15.59
C ASN A 31 -12.24 5.09 14.58
N PRO A 32 -12.21 5.54 13.31
CA PRO A 32 -13.23 5.22 12.33
C PRO A 32 -13.18 3.73 11.97
N PHE A 33 -14.34 3.11 11.86
CA PHE A 33 -14.44 1.76 11.31
C PHE A 33 -14.33 1.82 9.78
N ALA A 34 -13.22 1.35 9.22
CA ALA A 34 -12.93 1.42 7.78
C ALA A 34 -13.31 0.14 7.00
N GLY A 35 -14.23 -0.66 7.50
CA GLY A 35 -14.63 -1.94 6.90
C GLY A 35 -15.60 -1.82 5.73
N THR A 36 -16.40 -0.75 5.67
CA THR A 36 -17.33 -0.50 4.58
C THR A 36 -17.37 0.97 4.20
N TRP A 37 -17.67 1.25 2.93
CA TRP A 37 -17.86 2.62 2.46
C TRP A 37 -18.91 3.39 3.27
N LEU A 38 -20.02 2.74 3.57
CA LEU A 38 -21.16 3.39 4.24
C LEU A 38 -20.79 3.93 5.63
N GLU A 39 -19.97 3.18 6.36
CA GLU A 39 -19.57 3.52 7.74
C GLU A 39 -18.32 4.39 7.80
N ALA A 40 -17.55 4.43 6.74
CA ALA A 40 -16.29 5.17 6.63
C ALA A 40 -16.20 6.01 5.36
N SER A 41 -17.27 6.61 4.92
CA SER A 41 -17.32 7.36 3.66
C SER A 41 -16.26 8.47 3.57
N GLY A 42 -16.01 9.20 4.66
CA GLY A 42 -14.97 10.22 4.73
C GLY A 42 -13.56 9.65 4.53
N PRO A 43 -13.10 8.72 5.38
CA PRO A 43 -11.80 8.04 5.21
C PRO A 43 -11.63 7.39 3.85
N THR A 44 -12.65 6.70 3.34
CA THR A 44 -12.59 6.07 2.02
C THR A 44 -12.46 7.08 0.89
N GLN A 45 -13.16 8.23 0.98
CA GLN A 45 -13.00 9.30 0.00
C GLN A 45 -11.59 9.89 0.01
N ILE A 46 -10.98 10.05 1.17
CA ILE A 46 -9.58 10.51 1.31
C ILE A 46 -8.63 9.49 0.64
N GLU A 47 -8.85 8.20 0.87
CA GLU A 47 -8.08 7.13 0.22
C GLU A 47 -8.15 7.24 -1.30
N LEU A 48 -9.35 7.32 -1.88
CA LEU A 48 -9.54 7.42 -3.33
C LEU A 48 -8.87 8.65 -3.94
N VAL A 49 -8.99 9.80 -3.30
CA VAL A 49 -8.32 11.04 -3.74
C VAL A 49 -6.79 10.88 -3.68
N THR A 50 -6.28 10.29 -2.62
CA THR A 50 -4.83 10.09 -2.46
C THR A 50 -4.29 9.10 -3.49
N ILE A 51 -5.01 8.03 -3.77
CA ILE A 51 -4.66 7.06 -4.82
C ILE A 51 -4.65 7.73 -6.20
N ASP A 52 -5.63 8.60 -6.48
CA ASP A 52 -5.66 9.33 -7.74
C ASP A 52 -4.46 10.29 -7.88
N TRP A 53 -4.06 10.97 -6.81
CA TRP A 53 -2.83 11.77 -6.81
C TRP A 53 -1.58 10.93 -7.08
N LEU A 54 -1.45 9.78 -6.43
CA LEU A 54 -0.34 8.86 -6.67
C LEU A 54 -0.34 8.34 -8.11
N ARG A 55 -1.50 7.99 -8.65
CA ARG A 55 -1.66 7.58 -10.04
C ARG A 55 -1.15 8.66 -11.02
N GLN A 56 -1.55 9.92 -10.78
CA GLN A 56 -1.10 11.04 -11.62
C GLN A 56 0.41 11.29 -11.50
N LEU A 57 0.95 11.28 -10.29
CA LEU A 57 2.38 11.47 -10.03
C LEU A 57 3.25 10.38 -10.68
N THR A 58 2.75 9.15 -10.76
CA THR A 58 3.47 8.02 -11.35
C THR A 58 3.22 7.85 -12.85
N GLY A 59 2.34 8.65 -13.44
CA GLY A 59 2.01 8.56 -14.86
C GLY A 59 1.22 7.31 -15.25
N LEU A 60 0.53 6.68 -14.32
CA LEU A 60 -0.31 5.51 -14.60
C LEU A 60 -1.59 5.90 -15.37
N PRO A 61 -2.16 4.98 -16.17
CA PRO A 61 -3.38 5.23 -16.92
C PRO A 61 -4.55 5.71 -16.04
N ALA A 62 -5.49 6.44 -16.61
CA ALA A 62 -6.68 6.91 -15.90
C ALA A 62 -7.57 5.77 -15.36
N THR A 63 -7.44 4.57 -15.93
CA THR A 63 -8.14 3.36 -15.51
C THR A 63 -7.44 2.60 -14.37
N ALA A 64 -6.22 3.02 -14.00
CA ALA A 64 -5.53 2.41 -12.87
C ALA A 64 -6.16 2.82 -11.54
N GLY A 65 -6.38 1.85 -10.69
CA GLY A 65 -6.87 2.02 -9.33
C GLY A 65 -5.94 1.36 -8.32
N GLY A 66 -6.32 1.42 -7.07
CA GLY A 66 -5.56 0.81 -5.98
C GLY A 66 -6.26 0.95 -4.64
N HIS A 67 -5.60 0.52 -3.59
CA HIS A 67 -6.00 0.73 -2.20
C HIS A 67 -4.76 0.65 -1.31
N PHE A 68 -4.84 1.23 -0.14
CA PHE A 68 -3.79 1.09 0.86
C PHE A 68 -3.93 -0.22 1.63
N VAL A 69 -2.80 -0.77 2.02
CA VAL A 69 -2.69 -2.00 2.81
C VAL A 69 -1.74 -1.80 3.99
N THR A 70 -1.71 -2.74 4.91
CA THR A 70 -0.98 -2.64 6.19
C THR A 70 0.55 -2.76 6.06
N GLY A 71 1.07 -2.88 4.86
CA GLY A 71 2.52 -2.96 4.62
C GLY A 71 2.88 -3.68 3.33
N GLY A 72 4.17 -3.68 2.97
CA GLY A 72 4.68 -4.21 1.71
C GLY A 72 4.36 -5.69 1.46
N SER A 73 4.40 -6.52 2.49
CA SER A 73 4.03 -7.95 2.36
C SER A 73 2.57 -8.14 1.96
N ALA A 74 1.66 -7.36 2.57
CA ALA A 74 0.25 -7.36 2.19
C ALA A 74 0.05 -6.81 0.77
N ALA A 75 0.82 -5.79 0.38
CA ALA A 75 0.79 -5.24 -0.98
C ALA A 75 1.23 -6.29 -2.02
N ASN A 76 2.32 -7.00 -1.78
CA ASN A 76 2.80 -8.07 -2.65
C ASN A 76 1.77 -9.20 -2.76
N LEU A 77 1.24 -9.67 -1.63
CA LEU A 77 0.20 -10.70 -1.62
C LEU A 77 -1.04 -10.28 -2.42
N THR A 78 -1.51 -9.05 -2.21
CA THR A 78 -2.67 -8.52 -2.93
C THR A 78 -2.40 -8.42 -4.42
N ALA A 79 -1.24 -7.89 -4.82
CA ALA A 79 -0.85 -7.77 -6.22
C ALA A 79 -0.79 -9.14 -6.92
N LEU A 80 -0.20 -10.15 -6.27
CA LEU A 80 -0.13 -11.50 -6.78
C LEU A 80 -1.52 -12.16 -6.86
N ALA A 81 -2.38 -11.96 -5.86
CA ALA A 81 -3.74 -12.47 -5.86
C ALA A 81 -4.58 -11.88 -7.00
N VAL A 82 -4.47 -10.56 -7.21
CA VAL A 82 -5.14 -9.86 -8.31
C VAL A 82 -4.60 -10.35 -9.66
N ALA A 83 -3.27 -10.43 -9.83
CA ALA A 83 -2.66 -10.94 -11.05
C ALA A 83 -3.11 -12.36 -11.37
N ARG A 84 -3.13 -13.23 -10.36
CA ARG A 84 -3.64 -14.60 -10.49
C ARG A 84 -5.09 -14.60 -10.95
N HIS A 85 -5.96 -13.85 -10.28
CA HIS A 85 -7.38 -13.80 -10.59
C HIS A 85 -7.63 -13.31 -12.02
N VAL A 86 -6.97 -12.21 -12.42
CA VAL A 86 -7.18 -11.58 -13.74
C VAL A 86 -6.58 -12.39 -14.90
N LYS A 87 -5.46 -13.10 -14.67
CA LYS A 87 -4.71 -13.77 -15.74
C LYS A 87 -4.95 -15.27 -15.86
N LEU A 88 -5.28 -15.93 -14.78
CA LEU A 88 -5.36 -17.39 -14.73
C LEU A 88 -6.79 -17.90 -14.51
N GLU A 89 -7.71 -17.03 -14.11
CA GLU A 89 -9.08 -17.41 -13.75
C GLU A 89 -9.07 -18.62 -12.79
N GLU A 90 -9.68 -19.75 -13.22
CA GLU A 90 -9.69 -21.00 -12.43
C GLU A 90 -8.52 -21.94 -12.74
N GLN A 91 -7.69 -21.63 -13.74
CA GLN A 91 -6.63 -22.51 -14.24
C GLN A 91 -5.25 -22.29 -13.54
N ALA A 92 -5.25 -22.01 -12.26
CA ALA A 92 -4.02 -21.69 -11.52
C ALA A 92 -3.05 -22.88 -11.31
N GLY A 93 -3.44 -24.11 -11.64
CA GLY A 93 -2.64 -25.32 -11.35
C GLY A 93 -1.33 -25.44 -12.12
N SER A 94 -1.15 -24.71 -13.23
CA SER A 94 0.07 -24.72 -14.05
C SER A 94 0.81 -23.37 -14.04
N ALA A 95 0.37 -22.43 -13.20
CA ALA A 95 0.99 -21.11 -13.12
C ALA A 95 2.35 -21.18 -12.45
N VAL A 96 3.31 -20.40 -12.98
CA VAL A 96 4.65 -20.25 -12.42
C VAL A 96 4.95 -18.77 -12.21
N ILE A 97 5.75 -18.48 -11.20
CA ILE A 97 6.27 -17.15 -10.91
C ILE A 97 7.79 -17.21 -11.03
N TYR A 98 8.37 -16.31 -11.80
CA TYR A 98 9.82 -16.18 -11.92
C TYR A 98 10.32 -15.06 -11.02
N PHE A 99 11.27 -15.35 -10.16
CA PHE A 99 11.91 -14.38 -9.28
C PHE A 99 13.38 -14.74 -9.05
N SER A 100 14.18 -13.78 -8.60
CA SER A 100 15.57 -13.98 -8.27
C SER A 100 15.77 -14.36 -6.80
N ASP A 101 16.97 -14.80 -6.46
CA ASP A 101 17.41 -15.04 -5.07
C ASP A 101 17.48 -13.75 -4.23
N GLN A 102 17.43 -12.58 -4.88
CA GLN A 102 17.40 -11.27 -4.24
C GLN A 102 15.97 -10.75 -4.02
N THR A 103 14.96 -11.49 -4.43
CA THR A 103 13.57 -11.09 -4.25
C THR A 103 13.21 -11.08 -2.77
N HIS A 104 12.44 -10.09 -2.34
CA HIS A 104 12.01 -9.97 -0.95
C HIS A 104 11.19 -11.20 -0.52
N SER A 105 11.40 -11.67 0.71
CA SER A 105 10.81 -12.90 1.26
C SER A 105 9.28 -12.94 1.33
N SER A 106 8.60 -11.85 1.01
CA SER A 106 7.13 -11.80 0.92
C SER A 106 6.57 -12.25 -0.44
N ILE A 107 7.44 -12.58 -1.39
CA ILE A 107 7.12 -13.18 -2.67
C ILE A 107 7.58 -14.62 -2.68
#